data_506647733ba9286eb6ee07f047ebc2ea
#
_entry.id   506647733ba9286eb6ee07f047ebc2ea
#
_cell.length_a   1.000
_cell.length_b   1.000
_cell.length_c   1.000
_cell.angle_alpha   90.00
_cell.angle_beta   90.00
_cell.angle_gamma   90.00
#
_symmetry.space_group_name_H-M   'P 1'
#
loop_
_entity.id
_entity.type
_entity.pdbx_description
1 polymer ?
#
loop_
_entity_poly.entity_id
_entity_poly.type
_entity_poly.pdbx_seq_one_letter_code
_entity_poly.pdbx_strand_id
1 'polypeptide(L)'
;MLIRNIEQEKQACMHVNWYELFQKNTIKSCIIPVPEDVLAYLRQDMLILPKECSNFTDVSTGEGFQTTHYNAFDDQFDGSDGEEDDANEQPAFPEFSQALTDAIRSLGGCAFLKSDWHCPKDAQWITLGQSLCVRDITDVYQLLKASSFCKEDFRERSEVNESGYHIVLKKWKDIHPGSEFRCFVRNRSLLAISPRHWPSYHEHIARERSDIVNDIVSLFKEKIKDTFPLKDYVFDVYRPGKDNVIIMDFSLYGKGHSDSLAFDYDQLDDEALVATIEEEDDPEFRYLPNDCGIQPIKRNVYGFPQDFRNFFQGAASSSNGDTAGEASAEGDSNNLVNRLIEQCNLQQLHDDNQDHA
;
A
#
# COMPACT_ATOMS: atom_id res chain seq x y z
N MET A 1 10.81 -21.07 -25.79
CA MET A 1 10.10 -20.19 -24.86
C MET A 1 10.54 -20.60 -23.47
N LEU A 2 11.41 -19.84 -22.83
CA LEU A 2 11.81 -20.11 -21.42
C LEU A 2 10.57 -19.85 -20.55
N ILE A 3 10.16 -20.84 -19.77
CA ILE A 3 9.04 -20.69 -18.82
C ILE A 3 9.50 -19.64 -17.82
N ARG A 4 8.77 -18.52 -17.76
CA ARG A 4 8.99 -17.43 -16.81
C ARG A 4 8.81 -17.97 -15.39
N ASN A 5 9.84 -17.87 -14.56
CA ASN A 5 9.74 -18.29 -13.16
C ASN A 5 9.30 -17.09 -12.30
N ILE A 6 7.99 -16.91 -12.19
CA ILE A 6 7.36 -15.79 -11.48
C ILE A 6 7.83 -15.70 -10.03
N GLU A 7 8.05 -16.82 -9.35
CA GLU A 7 8.50 -16.83 -7.96
C GLU A 7 9.92 -16.25 -7.82
N GLN A 8 10.84 -16.62 -8.70
CA GLN A 8 12.19 -16.05 -8.69
C GLN A 8 12.18 -14.55 -9.04
N GLU A 9 11.32 -14.13 -9.97
CA GLU A 9 11.18 -12.72 -10.31
C GLU A 9 10.55 -11.95 -9.14
N LYS A 10 9.56 -12.52 -8.45
CA LYS A 10 8.95 -11.95 -7.24
C LYS A 10 9.99 -11.75 -6.14
N GLN A 11 10.88 -12.71 -5.94
CA GLN A 11 11.99 -12.58 -4.99
C GLN A 11 12.93 -11.44 -5.35
N ALA A 12 13.28 -11.27 -6.62
CA ALA A 12 14.14 -10.15 -7.04
C ALA A 12 13.51 -8.78 -6.73
N CYS A 13 12.19 -8.69 -6.70
CA CYS A 13 11.45 -7.47 -6.35
C CYS A 13 11.25 -7.28 -4.82
N MET A 14 11.61 -8.27 -3.97
CA MET A 14 11.55 -8.10 -2.51
C MET A 14 12.48 -6.97 -2.08
N HIS A 15 11.98 -6.13 -1.16
CA HIS A 15 12.76 -4.98 -0.68
C HIS A 15 14.11 -5.38 -0.12
N VAL A 16 14.18 -6.46 0.63
CA VAL A 16 15.42 -6.98 1.22
C VAL A 16 16.47 -7.32 0.15
N ASN A 17 16.06 -7.81 -1.03
CA ASN A 17 16.98 -8.29 -2.06
C ASN A 17 17.55 -7.17 -2.94
N TRP A 18 16.80 -6.09 -3.16
CA TRP A 18 17.28 -4.99 -4.01
C TRP A 18 17.82 -3.79 -3.22
N TYR A 19 17.47 -3.64 -1.94
CA TYR A 19 17.82 -2.44 -1.17
C TYR A 19 19.33 -2.20 -1.09
N GLU A 20 20.12 -3.22 -0.84
CA GLU A 20 21.56 -3.08 -0.74
C GLU A 20 22.20 -2.65 -2.07
N LEU A 21 21.66 -3.11 -3.19
CA LEU A 21 22.15 -2.76 -4.54
C LEU A 21 21.97 -1.27 -4.82
N PHE A 22 20.89 -0.66 -4.28
CA PHE A 22 20.50 0.72 -4.56
C PHE A 22 20.46 1.62 -3.32
N GLN A 23 21.12 1.25 -2.24
CA GLN A 23 21.07 1.96 -0.95
C GLN A 23 21.36 3.46 -1.06
N LYS A 24 22.25 3.86 -1.99
CA LYS A 24 22.62 5.27 -2.24
C LYS A 24 21.60 6.03 -3.07
N ASN A 25 20.73 5.32 -3.77
CA ASN A 25 19.78 5.87 -4.74
C ASN A 25 18.32 5.71 -4.29
N THR A 26 18.09 5.21 -3.08
CA THR A 26 16.75 4.99 -2.50
C THR A 26 16.59 5.66 -1.15
N ILE A 27 15.38 5.64 -0.60
CA ILE A 27 15.08 6.16 0.73
C ILE A 27 15.67 5.23 1.80
N LYS A 28 16.36 5.81 2.79
CA LYS A 28 16.89 5.05 3.93
C LYS A 28 15.80 4.18 4.56
N SER A 29 16.08 2.88 4.67
CA SER A 29 15.16 1.89 5.21
C SER A 29 15.81 1.08 6.32
N CYS A 30 15.01 0.60 7.27
CA CYS A 30 15.35 -0.45 8.21
C CYS A 30 14.54 -1.70 7.82
N ILE A 31 15.22 -2.83 7.68
CA ILE A 31 14.62 -4.11 7.33
C ILE A 31 14.70 -4.99 8.57
N ILE A 32 13.55 -5.44 9.05
CA ILE A 32 13.41 -6.16 10.31
C ILE A 32 12.85 -7.55 9.98
N PRO A 33 13.60 -8.63 10.23
CA PRO A 33 13.08 -9.98 10.02
C PRO A 33 11.90 -10.26 10.96
N VAL A 34 10.89 -10.94 10.45
CA VAL A 34 9.70 -11.31 11.22
C VAL A 34 9.92 -12.70 11.83
N PRO A 35 9.99 -12.83 13.16
CA PRO A 35 10.08 -14.12 13.84
C PRO A 35 8.83 -14.98 13.57
N GLU A 36 8.96 -16.29 13.72
CA GLU A 36 7.89 -17.23 13.38
C GLU A 36 6.65 -17.09 14.27
N ASP A 37 6.82 -16.78 15.55
CA ASP A 37 5.75 -16.49 16.51
C ASP A 37 4.99 -15.20 16.16
N VAL A 38 5.70 -14.14 15.78
CA VAL A 38 5.11 -12.89 15.26
C VAL A 38 4.38 -13.16 13.94
N LEU A 39 4.96 -13.97 13.06
CA LEU A 39 4.33 -14.34 11.79
C LEU A 39 3.03 -15.11 12.01
N ALA A 40 3.02 -16.07 12.93
CA ALA A 40 1.82 -16.81 13.33
C ALA A 40 0.73 -15.86 13.87
N TYR A 41 1.12 -14.89 14.70
CA TYR A 41 0.21 -13.86 15.20
C TYR A 41 -0.32 -12.97 14.06
N LEU A 42 0.51 -12.50 13.14
CA LEU A 42 0.08 -11.65 12.02
C LEU A 42 -0.89 -12.36 11.06
N ARG A 43 -0.81 -13.69 10.97
CA ARG A 43 -1.73 -14.52 10.16
C ARG A 43 -3.11 -14.70 10.78
N GLN A 44 -3.26 -14.53 12.09
CA GLN A 44 -4.55 -14.63 12.77
C GLN A 44 -5.47 -13.48 12.38
N ASP A 45 -6.78 -13.73 12.33
CA ASP A 45 -7.76 -12.71 11.92
C ASP A 45 -8.13 -11.74 13.06
N MET A 46 -7.95 -12.14 14.31
CA MET A 46 -8.28 -11.30 15.47
C MET A 46 -7.31 -10.13 15.61
N LEU A 47 -7.84 -8.92 15.84
CA LEU A 47 -7.06 -7.72 16.14
C LEU A 47 -6.88 -7.58 17.66
N ILE A 48 -5.93 -8.31 18.21
CA ILE A 48 -5.51 -8.17 19.62
C ILE A 48 -4.09 -7.59 19.57
N LEU A 49 -3.89 -6.40 20.11
CA LEU A 49 -2.57 -5.77 20.14
C LEU A 49 -1.65 -6.43 21.17
N PRO A 50 -0.34 -6.52 20.90
CA PRO A 50 0.65 -7.02 21.87
C PRO A 50 0.69 -6.19 23.15
N LYS A 51 1.13 -6.82 24.25
CA LYS A 51 1.26 -6.18 25.58
C LYS A 51 2.11 -4.91 25.54
N GLU A 52 3.13 -4.88 24.69
CA GLU A 52 4.04 -3.75 24.52
C GLU A 52 3.37 -2.49 23.98
N CYS A 53 2.22 -2.62 23.29
CA CYS A 53 1.43 -1.49 22.83
C CYS A 53 0.69 -0.76 23.96
N SER A 54 0.48 -1.41 25.10
CA SER A 54 -0.26 -0.86 26.24
C SER A 54 0.54 0.15 27.07
N ASN A 55 1.86 0.18 26.91
CA ASN A 55 2.77 1.04 27.70
C ASN A 55 2.81 2.50 27.23
N PHE A 56 2.06 2.87 26.20
CA PHE A 56 2.02 4.24 25.68
C PHE A 56 0.97 5.14 26.32
N THR A 57 0.17 4.61 27.28
CA THR A 57 -0.83 5.41 28.00
C THR A 57 -0.28 6.17 29.20
N ASP A 58 1.00 6.00 29.55
CA ASP A 58 1.68 6.69 30.66
C ASP A 58 2.50 7.91 30.22
N VAL A 59 1.99 8.74 29.33
CA VAL A 59 2.42 10.14 29.32
C VAL A 59 1.52 10.87 30.30
N SER A 60 2.03 11.05 31.51
CA SER A 60 1.46 11.85 32.56
C SER A 60 1.06 13.25 32.08
N THR A 61 -0.16 13.41 31.62
CA THR A 61 -0.89 14.64 31.78
C THR A 61 -1.72 14.47 33.03
N GLY A 62 -1.32 15.15 34.10
CA GLY A 62 -2.08 15.22 35.33
C GLY A 62 -3.54 15.54 35.04
N GLU A 63 -4.40 14.90 35.83
CA GLU A 63 -5.85 15.03 35.91
C GLU A 63 -6.65 14.10 34.97
N GLY A 64 -6.92 12.92 35.46
CA GLY A 64 -8.29 12.38 35.50
C GLY A 64 -8.98 12.05 34.17
N PHE A 65 -8.36 11.35 33.21
CA PHE A 65 -9.13 10.59 32.25
C PHE A 65 -9.04 9.11 32.63
N GLN A 66 -10.04 8.61 33.32
CA GLN A 66 -10.26 7.17 33.48
C GLN A 66 -10.58 6.65 32.06
N THR A 67 -9.66 5.91 31.47
CA THR A 67 -9.97 5.05 30.33
C THR A 67 -10.96 3.99 30.84
N THR A 68 -12.24 4.24 30.63
CA THR A 68 -13.24 3.18 30.72
C THR A 68 -12.88 2.15 29.68
N HIS A 69 -12.45 0.97 30.13
CA HIS A 69 -12.49 -0.22 29.31
C HIS A 69 -13.91 -0.33 28.73
N TYR A 70 -14.07 -0.07 27.46
CA TYR A 70 -15.29 -0.43 26.77
C TYR A 70 -15.31 -1.95 26.62
N ASN A 71 -15.68 -2.64 27.68
CA ASN A 71 -16.27 -3.96 27.59
C ASN A 71 -17.71 -3.74 27.08
N ALA A 72 -17.86 -3.67 25.78
CA ALA A 72 -19.15 -3.40 25.13
C ALA A 72 -20.12 -4.60 25.17
N PHE A 73 -19.87 -5.61 25.99
CA PHE A 73 -20.79 -6.71 26.25
C PHE A 73 -20.65 -7.22 27.69
N ASP A 74 -21.08 -6.41 28.65
CA ASP A 74 -21.43 -6.91 29.99
C ASP A 74 -22.95 -6.88 30.08
N ASP A 75 -23.61 -7.84 29.45
CA ASP A 75 -24.99 -8.21 29.79
C ASP A 75 -24.97 -9.56 30.48
N GLN A 76 -25.27 -9.49 31.75
CA GLN A 76 -25.65 -10.53 32.68
C GLN A 76 -26.04 -11.87 32.03
N PHE A 77 -25.14 -12.83 32.04
CA PHE A 77 -25.52 -14.23 32.10
C PHE A 77 -24.85 -14.86 33.34
N ASP A 78 -25.61 -14.89 34.42
CA ASP A 78 -25.32 -15.68 35.62
C ASP A 78 -25.55 -17.16 35.25
N GLY A 79 -24.54 -18.01 35.41
CA GLY A 79 -24.75 -19.45 35.33
C GLY A 79 -23.53 -20.29 34.99
N SER A 80 -22.78 -20.64 36.03
CA SER A 80 -22.13 -21.92 36.28
C SER A 80 -21.08 -22.50 35.28
N ASP A 81 -20.03 -22.85 35.99
CA ASP A 81 -19.03 -23.91 35.71
C ASP A 81 -17.83 -23.55 34.82
N GLY A 82 -16.74 -23.43 35.56
CA GLY A 82 -15.34 -23.32 35.23
C GLY A 82 -14.86 -24.17 34.05
N GLU A 83 -14.50 -23.51 33.01
CA GLU A 83 -13.28 -23.80 32.27
C GLU A 83 -12.55 -22.45 32.17
N GLU A 84 -11.41 -22.33 32.83
CA GLU A 84 -10.50 -21.21 32.66
C GLU A 84 -10.10 -21.19 31.18
N ASP A 85 -10.76 -20.33 30.40
CA ASP A 85 -10.42 -20.06 29.01
C ASP A 85 -9.03 -19.39 28.96
N ASP A 86 -7.98 -20.18 28.77
CA ASP A 86 -6.64 -19.75 28.36
C ASP A 86 -6.64 -18.99 27.00
N ALA A 87 -7.81 -18.73 26.44
CA ALA A 87 -8.00 -18.18 25.09
C ALA A 87 -7.81 -16.65 24.98
N ASN A 88 -7.50 -15.95 26.08
CA ASN A 88 -7.46 -14.48 26.06
C ASN A 88 -6.15 -13.87 26.57
N GLU A 89 -5.05 -14.62 26.57
CA GLU A 89 -3.76 -14.04 26.89
C GLU A 89 -3.26 -13.13 25.77
N GLN A 90 -3.13 -11.84 26.08
CA GLN A 90 -2.62 -10.84 25.14
C GLN A 90 -1.21 -11.24 24.69
N PRO A 91 -0.94 -11.31 23.36
CA PRO A 91 0.37 -11.71 22.85
C PRO A 91 1.47 -10.73 23.30
N ALA A 92 2.71 -11.23 23.37
CA ALA A 92 3.87 -10.42 23.76
C ALA A 92 5.07 -10.75 22.84
N PHE A 93 5.68 -9.71 22.26
CA PHE A 93 6.83 -9.81 21.37
C PHE A 93 7.89 -8.76 21.71
N PRO A 94 8.49 -8.79 22.90
CA PRO A 94 9.32 -7.70 23.41
C PRO A 94 10.54 -7.39 22.53
N GLU A 95 11.23 -8.40 22.01
CA GLU A 95 12.41 -8.21 21.17
C GLU A 95 12.06 -7.60 19.83
N PHE A 96 11.00 -8.10 19.18
CA PHE A 96 10.52 -7.58 17.90
C PHE A 96 9.96 -6.16 18.03
N SER A 97 9.18 -5.90 19.07
CA SER A 97 8.64 -4.57 19.40
C SER A 97 9.74 -3.55 19.68
N GLN A 98 10.82 -3.98 20.39
CA GLN A 98 11.99 -3.14 20.61
C GLN A 98 12.72 -2.83 19.31
N ALA A 99 12.90 -3.82 18.43
CA ALA A 99 13.54 -3.62 17.12
C ALA A 99 12.76 -2.62 16.25
N LEU A 100 11.42 -2.71 16.24
CA LEU A 100 10.55 -1.74 15.55
C LEU A 100 10.73 -0.32 16.14
N THR A 101 10.72 -0.19 17.47
CA THR A 101 10.87 1.09 18.17
C THR A 101 12.22 1.74 17.84
N ASP A 102 13.30 0.97 17.88
CA ASP A 102 14.65 1.46 17.58
C ASP A 102 14.79 1.86 16.11
N ALA A 103 14.17 1.11 15.19
CA ALA A 103 14.13 1.43 13.79
C ALA A 103 13.39 2.76 13.53
N ILE A 104 12.19 2.94 14.09
CA ILE A 104 11.42 4.20 13.98
C ILE A 104 12.26 5.38 14.49
N ARG A 105 12.89 5.21 15.67
CA ARG A 105 13.76 6.24 16.26
C ARG A 105 14.94 6.57 15.35
N SER A 106 15.62 5.56 14.77
CA SER A 106 16.78 5.73 13.88
C SER A 106 16.43 6.43 12.56
N LEU A 107 15.17 6.38 12.16
CA LEU A 107 14.63 7.01 10.96
C LEU A 107 14.12 8.44 11.21
N GLY A 108 14.15 8.91 12.46
CA GLY A 108 13.77 10.26 12.83
C GLY A 108 12.40 10.38 13.50
N GLY A 109 11.89 9.30 14.09
CA GLY A 109 10.64 9.28 14.87
C GLY A 109 9.37 9.05 14.06
N CYS A 110 9.47 8.93 12.73
CA CYS A 110 8.37 8.47 11.90
C CYS A 110 8.88 7.76 10.64
N ALA A 111 8.13 6.76 10.20
CA ALA A 111 8.48 5.91 9.08
C ALA A 111 7.28 5.55 8.21
N PHE A 112 7.54 5.21 6.95
CA PHE A 112 6.58 4.57 6.07
C PHE A 112 6.71 3.05 6.21
N LEU A 113 5.57 2.39 6.46
CA LEU A 113 5.50 0.94 6.68
C LEU A 113 5.20 0.19 5.39
N LYS A 114 5.93 -0.91 5.15
CA LYS A 114 5.56 -1.93 4.16
C LYS A 114 6.06 -3.32 4.56
N SER A 115 5.53 -4.37 3.95
CA SER A 115 6.18 -5.69 3.87
C SER A 115 7.28 -5.66 2.82
N ASP A 116 7.83 -6.80 2.46
CA ASP A 116 8.77 -6.88 1.33
C ASP A 116 8.17 -6.44 0.00
N TRP A 117 6.87 -6.65 -0.22
CA TRP A 117 6.19 -6.33 -1.50
C TRP A 117 5.18 -5.20 -1.39
N HIS A 118 4.28 -5.22 -0.41
CA HIS A 118 3.16 -4.29 -0.33
C HIS A 118 3.23 -3.38 0.89
N CYS A 119 2.61 -2.21 0.78
CA CYS A 119 2.30 -1.36 1.92
C CYS A 119 0.83 -1.55 2.33
N PRO A 120 0.48 -1.34 3.61
CA PRO A 120 -0.87 -1.53 4.15
C PRO A 120 -1.83 -0.39 3.77
N LYS A 121 -1.87 0.01 2.49
CA LYS A 121 -2.69 1.13 2.00
C LYS A 121 -4.19 0.90 2.14
N ASP A 122 -4.62 -0.36 2.17
CA ASP A 122 -6.00 -0.78 2.41
C ASP A 122 -6.44 -0.66 3.88
N ALA A 123 -5.47 -0.47 4.79
CA ALA A 123 -5.70 -0.30 6.22
C ALA A 123 -5.51 1.15 6.72
N GLN A 124 -5.31 2.13 5.84
CA GLN A 124 -5.10 3.55 6.23
C GLN A 124 -6.21 4.11 7.13
N TRP A 125 -7.42 3.61 6.97
CA TRP A 125 -8.60 4.03 7.74
C TRP A 125 -8.48 3.78 9.26
N ILE A 126 -7.60 2.87 9.70
CA ILE A 126 -7.44 2.54 11.13
C ILE A 126 -6.53 3.53 11.87
N THR A 127 -5.70 4.29 11.15
CA THR A 127 -4.78 5.26 11.74
C THR A 127 -5.38 6.66 11.83
N LEU A 128 -5.01 7.40 12.87
CA LEU A 128 -5.35 8.81 13.00
C LEU A 128 -4.77 9.59 11.80
N GLY A 129 -5.65 10.28 11.06
CA GLY A 129 -5.26 11.05 9.88
C GLY A 129 -5.12 10.22 8.60
N GLN A 130 -5.56 8.95 8.60
CA GLN A 130 -5.55 8.07 7.42
C GLN A 130 -4.18 8.05 6.70
N SER A 131 -3.12 7.91 7.48
CA SER A 131 -1.74 7.97 7.02
C SER A 131 -1.02 6.62 7.18
N LEU A 132 -0.08 6.33 6.27
CA LEU A 132 0.87 5.22 6.42
C LEU A 132 2.15 5.64 7.18
N CYS A 133 2.14 6.83 7.79
CA CYS A 133 3.20 7.29 8.67
C CYS A 133 3.04 6.67 10.05
N VAL A 134 3.89 5.72 10.38
CA VAL A 134 3.94 5.10 11.71
C VAL A 134 4.88 5.86 12.61
N ARG A 135 4.46 6.11 13.86
CA ARG A 135 5.24 6.82 14.88
C ARG A 135 5.62 5.93 16.05
N ASP A 136 4.85 4.89 16.27
CA ASP A 136 5.05 3.91 17.33
C ASP A 136 4.69 2.50 16.87
N ILE A 137 4.91 1.54 17.76
CA ILE A 137 4.64 0.12 17.48
C ILE A 137 3.14 -0.16 17.35
N THR A 138 2.28 0.64 17.99
CA THR A 138 0.82 0.47 17.91
C THR A 138 0.35 0.73 16.50
N ASP A 139 0.81 1.82 15.88
CA ASP A 139 0.54 2.11 14.46
C ASP A 139 0.97 0.94 13.55
N VAL A 140 2.17 0.37 13.81
CA VAL A 140 2.71 -0.75 13.02
C VAL A 140 1.81 -1.98 13.12
N TYR A 141 1.50 -2.43 14.35
CA TYR A 141 0.68 -3.63 14.55
C TYR A 141 -0.74 -3.45 14.03
N GLN A 142 -1.36 -2.29 14.25
CA GLN A 142 -2.70 -2.00 13.73
C GLN A 142 -2.74 -2.09 12.21
N LEU A 143 -1.82 -1.43 11.52
CA LEU A 143 -1.76 -1.43 10.06
C LEU A 143 -1.50 -2.83 9.50
N LEU A 144 -0.54 -3.59 10.06
CA LEU A 144 -0.23 -4.93 9.60
C LEU A 144 -1.40 -5.90 9.80
N LYS A 145 -2.08 -5.83 10.94
CA LYS A 145 -3.22 -6.70 11.27
C LYS A 145 -4.47 -6.36 10.46
N ALA A 146 -4.69 -5.09 10.16
CA ALA A 146 -5.87 -4.66 9.40
C ALA A 146 -5.70 -4.80 7.88
N SER A 147 -4.46 -4.93 7.37
CA SER A 147 -4.19 -4.97 5.94
C SER A 147 -4.34 -6.36 5.35
N SER A 148 -5.26 -6.51 4.39
CA SER A 148 -5.38 -7.72 3.58
C SER A 148 -4.17 -7.93 2.66
N PHE A 149 -3.55 -6.84 2.17
CA PHE A 149 -2.35 -6.93 1.33
C PHE A 149 -1.16 -7.50 2.08
N CYS A 150 -0.90 -6.99 3.30
CA CYS A 150 0.18 -7.52 4.13
C CYS A 150 -0.10 -8.96 4.60
N LYS A 151 -1.36 -9.30 4.91
CA LYS A 151 -1.75 -10.68 5.23
C LYS A 151 -1.48 -11.64 4.07
N GLU A 152 -1.75 -11.22 2.84
CA GLU A 152 -1.46 -12.03 1.66
C GLU A 152 0.04 -12.28 1.50
N ASP A 153 0.87 -11.25 1.75
CA ASP A 153 2.32 -11.38 1.73
C ASP A 153 2.85 -12.37 2.79
N PHE A 154 2.17 -12.47 3.93
CA PHE A 154 2.54 -13.38 5.04
C PHE A 154 1.90 -14.76 4.95
N ARG A 155 1.05 -15.04 3.96
CA ARG A 155 0.52 -16.38 3.70
C ARG A 155 1.65 -17.34 3.40
N GLU A 156 1.34 -18.62 3.44
CA GLU A 156 2.27 -19.75 3.47
C GLU A 156 3.54 -19.57 2.62
N ARG A 157 4.68 -19.94 3.21
CA ARG A 157 5.96 -20.01 2.53
C ARG A 157 5.81 -20.77 1.22
N SER A 158 6.04 -20.12 0.10
CA SER A 158 6.56 -20.82 -1.05
C SER A 158 7.92 -21.41 -0.63
N GLU A 159 8.20 -22.65 -1.02
CA GLU A 159 9.46 -23.35 -0.74
C GLU A 159 10.72 -22.56 -1.17
N VAL A 160 10.52 -21.46 -1.86
CA VAL A 160 11.54 -20.59 -2.48
C VAL A 160 11.90 -19.39 -1.60
N ASN A 161 11.17 -19.09 -0.52
CA ASN A 161 11.48 -17.93 0.33
C ASN A 161 12.53 -18.27 1.41
N GLU A 162 13.77 -18.44 0.98
CA GLU A 162 14.89 -18.72 1.88
C GLU A 162 15.20 -17.55 2.84
N SER A 163 14.88 -16.32 2.45
CA SER A 163 15.17 -15.10 3.23
C SER A 163 14.21 -14.86 4.39
N GLY A 164 13.07 -15.57 4.46
CA GLY A 164 12.02 -15.30 5.44
C GLY A 164 11.15 -14.09 5.06
N TYR A 165 10.41 -13.57 6.03
CA TYR A 165 9.54 -12.39 5.88
C TYR A 165 10.13 -11.20 6.62
N HIS A 166 9.96 -10.00 6.07
CA HIS A 166 10.49 -8.78 6.65
C HIS A 166 9.42 -7.69 6.76
N ILE A 167 9.55 -6.88 7.79
CA ILE A 167 8.92 -5.57 7.87
C ILE A 167 9.95 -4.53 7.46
N VAL A 168 9.55 -3.68 6.54
CA VAL A 168 10.37 -2.59 6.03
C VAL A 168 9.82 -1.27 6.53
N LEU A 169 10.64 -0.54 7.27
CA LEU A 169 10.39 0.82 7.70
C LEU A 169 11.27 1.76 6.88
N LYS A 170 10.65 2.59 6.05
CA LYS A 170 11.36 3.61 5.23
C LYS A 170 11.26 4.96 5.91
N LYS A 171 12.33 5.74 5.91
CA LYS A 171 12.28 7.11 6.45
C LYS A 171 11.13 7.88 5.82
N TRP A 172 10.27 8.46 6.66
CA TRP A 172 9.15 9.25 6.17
C TRP A 172 9.64 10.44 5.35
N LYS A 173 8.94 10.70 4.27
CA LYS A 173 9.21 11.81 3.38
C LYS A 173 7.88 12.32 2.83
N ASP A 174 7.68 13.63 2.89
CA ASP A 174 6.54 14.25 2.23
C ASP A 174 6.80 14.28 0.72
N ILE A 175 6.00 13.53 -0.01
CA ILE A 175 6.15 13.32 -1.44
C ILE A 175 5.00 14.03 -2.15
N HIS A 176 5.34 14.93 -3.08
CA HIS A 176 4.33 15.55 -3.92
C HIS A 176 3.82 14.53 -4.94
N PRO A 177 2.49 14.30 -5.04
CA PRO A 177 1.92 13.27 -5.92
C PRO A 177 2.34 13.38 -7.39
N GLY A 178 2.51 14.61 -7.90
CA GLY A 178 2.97 14.84 -9.27
C GLY A 178 4.46 14.58 -9.51
N SER A 179 5.22 14.21 -8.48
CA SER A 179 6.66 13.94 -8.57
C SER A 179 6.99 12.44 -8.51
N GLU A 180 5.99 11.57 -8.48
CA GLU A 180 6.16 10.12 -8.54
C GLU A 180 5.86 9.60 -9.94
N PHE A 181 6.74 8.75 -10.45
CA PHE A 181 6.63 8.17 -11.78
C PHE A 181 6.82 6.66 -11.74
N ARG A 182 6.05 5.96 -12.57
CA ARG A 182 6.20 4.53 -12.82
C ARG A 182 6.87 4.32 -14.17
N CYS A 183 7.85 3.43 -14.17
CA CYS A 183 8.71 3.13 -15.29
C CYS A 183 8.58 1.65 -15.66
N PHE A 184 8.35 1.36 -16.93
CA PHE A 184 8.16 0.01 -17.43
C PHE A 184 9.39 -0.41 -18.22
N VAL A 185 10.00 -1.52 -17.81
CA VAL A 185 11.20 -2.09 -18.44
C VAL A 185 10.89 -3.44 -19.02
N ARG A 186 11.29 -3.65 -20.28
CA ARG A 186 11.22 -4.93 -20.97
C ARG A 186 12.51 -5.19 -21.75
N ASN A 187 12.99 -6.42 -21.72
CA ASN A 187 14.27 -6.78 -22.34
C ASN A 187 15.45 -5.87 -21.92
N ARG A 188 15.45 -5.37 -20.67
CA ARG A 188 16.42 -4.37 -20.15
C ARG A 188 16.38 -3.01 -20.87
N SER A 189 15.31 -2.70 -21.59
CA SER A 189 15.06 -1.40 -22.22
C SER A 189 13.90 -0.69 -21.49
N LEU A 190 14.08 0.59 -21.19
CA LEU A 190 13.03 1.43 -20.58
C LEU A 190 12.03 1.80 -21.67
N LEU A 191 10.83 1.20 -21.63
CA LEU A 191 9.82 1.38 -22.66
C LEU A 191 8.95 2.60 -22.44
N ALA A 192 8.51 2.79 -21.18
CA ALA A 192 7.44 3.73 -20.92
C ALA A 192 7.55 4.35 -19.53
N ILE A 193 7.08 5.58 -19.40
CA ILE A 193 7.02 6.34 -18.15
C ILE A 193 5.61 6.91 -18.00
N SER A 194 5.04 6.80 -16.81
CA SER A 194 3.73 7.36 -16.45
C SER A 194 3.78 8.03 -15.07
N PRO A 195 3.07 9.15 -14.85
CA PRO A 195 2.84 9.64 -13.50
C PRO A 195 2.17 8.56 -12.65
N ARG A 196 2.64 8.37 -11.42
CA ARG A 196 2.13 7.33 -10.50
C ARG A 196 0.67 7.60 -10.10
N HIS A 197 0.29 8.87 -10.05
CA HIS A 197 -1.06 9.34 -9.74
C HIS A 197 -1.89 9.62 -11.00
N TRP A 198 -1.75 8.77 -12.02
CA TRP A 198 -2.60 8.80 -13.21
C TRP A 198 -4.08 8.52 -12.83
N PRO A 199 -5.07 9.27 -13.36
CA PRO A 199 -4.99 10.32 -14.39
C PRO A 199 -4.99 11.77 -13.83
N SER A 200 -4.26 12.06 -12.75
CA SER A 200 -4.21 13.40 -12.18
C SER A 200 -3.36 14.37 -13.02
N TYR A 201 -3.88 15.59 -13.22
CA TYR A 201 -3.13 16.67 -13.88
C TYR A 201 -2.20 17.37 -12.90
N HIS A 202 -0.97 17.63 -13.35
CA HIS A 202 0.00 18.44 -12.63
C HIS A 202 0.75 19.34 -13.64
N GLU A 203 0.56 20.64 -13.54
CA GLU A 203 1.11 21.63 -14.48
C GLU A 203 2.62 21.50 -14.70
N HIS A 204 3.39 21.23 -13.65
CA HIS A 204 4.85 21.13 -13.75
C HIS A 204 5.31 19.95 -14.63
N ILE A 205 4.52 18.88 -14.75
CA ILE A 205 4.88 17.72 -15.59
C ILE A 205 4.95 18.15 -17.06
N ALA A 206 3.97 18.89 -17.54
CA ALA A 206 3.97 19.39 -18.91
C ALA A 206 5.16 20.34 -19.17
N ARG A 207 5.45 21.25 -18.22
CA ARG A 207 6.54 22.22 -18.32
C ARG A 207 7.92 21.57 -18.27
N GLU A 208 8.10 20.54 -17.45
CA GLU A 208 9.40 19.90 -17.19
C GLU A 208 9.53 18.54 -17.90
N ARG A 209 8.67 18.24 -18.88
CA ARG A 209 8.58 16.94 -19.55
C ARG A 209 9.95 16.37 -19.95
N SER A 210 10.75 17.16 -20.66
CA SER A 210 12.05 16.72 -21.16
C SER A 210 13.06 16.49 -20.03
N ASP A 211 13.07 17.34 -19.01
CA ASP A 211 13.95 17.17 -17.85
C ASP A 211 13.55 15.92 -17.05
N ILE A 212 12.24 15.63 -16.88
CA ILE A 212 11.74 14.43 -16.19
C ILE A 212 12.22 13.17 -16.90
N VAL A 213 12.03 13.10 -18.23
CA VAL A 213 12.45 11.93 -19.02
C VAL A 213 13.97 11.75 -18.94
N ASN A 214 14.72 12.82 -19.17
CA ASN A 214 16.18 12.78 -19.14
C ASN A 214 16.75 12.32 -17.80
N ASP A 215 16.21 12.83 -16.69
CA ASP A 215 16.65 12.48 -15.34
C ASP A 215 16.37 11.01 -15.03
N ILE A 216 15.19 10.49 -15.44
CA ILE A 216 14.81 9.08 -15.24
C ILE A 216 15.65 8.16 -16.12
N VAL A 217 15.83 8.50 -17.41
CA VAL A 217 16.68 7.74 -18.36
C VAL A 217 18.12 7.68 -17.86
N SER A 218 18.66 8.80 -17.35
CA SER A 218 20.01 8.84 -16.80
C SER A 218 20.16 7.91 -15.58
N LEU A 219 19.21 7.97 -14.64
CA LEU A 219 19.21 7.04 -13.48
C LEU A 219 19.13 5.59 -13.95
N PHE A 220 18.23 5.29 -14.89
CA PHE A 220 18.06 3.94 -15.43
C PHE A 220 19.36 3.42 -16.05
N LYS A 221 19.95 4.15 -16.98
CA LYS A 221 21.15 3.75 -17.69
C LYS A 221 22.38 3.60 -16.77
N GLU A 222 22.55 4.55 -15.85
CA GLU A 222 23.75 4.57 -15.01
C GLU A 222 23.69 3.63 -13.81
N LYS A 223 22.50 3.38 -13.28
CA LYS A 223 22.38 2.68 -11.99
C LYS A 223 21.57 1.39 -12.07
N ILE A 224 20.49 1.35 -12.88
CA ILE A 224 19.50 0.27 -12.78
C ILE A 224 19.73 -0.82 -13.84
N LYS A 225 19.91 -0.44 -15.10
CA LYS A 225 19.90 -1.33 -16.27
C LYS A 225 20.74 -2.59 -16.12
N ASP A 226 21.98 -2.42 -15.65
CA ASP A 226 22.95 -3.51 -15.53
C ASP A 226 23.06 -4.08 -14.10
N THR A 227 22.43 -3.42 -13.11
CA THR A 227 22.49 -3.80 -11.70
C THR A 227 21.29 -4.65 -11.28
N PHE A 228 20.07 -4.29 -11.73
CA PHE A 228 18.88 -5.05 -11.39
C PHE A 228 18.84 -6.39 -12.16
N PRO A 229 18.56 -7.52 -11.47
CA PRO A 229 18.77 -8.84 -12.06
C PRO A 229 17.77 -9.22 -13.16
N LEU A 230 16.56 -8.67 -13.15
CA LEU A 230 15.50 -9.01 -14.09
C LEU A 230 15.68 -8.32 -15.45
N LYS A 231 15.06 -8.88 -16.48
CA LYS A 231 14.95 -8.28 -17.80
C LYS A 231 13.67 -7.47 -17.97
N ASP A 232 12.59 -7.97 -17.37
CA ASP A 232 11.25 -7.39 -17.42
C ASP A 232 10.80 -7.07 -16.01
N TYR A 233 10.57 -5.79 -15.74
CA TYR A 233 10.15 -5.31 -14.41
C TYR A 233 9.55 -3.92 -14.50
N VAL A 234 8.94 -3.50 -13.41
CA VAL A 234 8.44 -2.14 -13.22
C VAL A 234 9.19 -1.54 -12.05
N PHE A 235 9.56 -0.27 -12.13
CA PHE A 235 10.10 0.44 -10.99
C PHE A 235 9.43 1.80 -10.82
N ASP A 236 9.28 2.20 -9.58
CA ASP A 236 8.72 3.50 -9.22
C ASP A 236 9.83 4.43 -8.74
N VAL A 237 9.77 5.69 -9.14
CA VAL A 237 10.73 6.72 -8.76
C VAL A 237 10.05 7.96 -8.23
N TYR A 238 10.74 8.68 -7.36
CA TYR A 238 10.40 10.02 -6.89
C TYR A 238 11.42 11.02 -7.39
N ARG A 239 10.96 12.06 -8.10
CA ARG A 239 11.79 13.15 -8.62
C ARG A 239 11.43 14.44 -7.92
N PRO A 240 12.11 14.80 -6.81
CA PRO A 240 11.85 16.04 -6.07
C PRO A 240 12.23 17.30 -6.85
N GLY A 241 13.07 17.18 -7.86
CA GLY A 241 13.52 18.28 -8.71
C GLY A 241 14.51 17.79 -9.76
N LYS A 242 15.01 18.71 -10.58
CA LYS A 242 15.96 18.45 -11.66
C LYS A 242 17.23 17.75 -11.12
N ASP A 243 17.75 16.79 -11.91
CA ASP A 243 18.95 15.99 -11.61
C ASP A 243 18.87 15.20 -10.29
N ASN A 244 17.67 15.03 -9.73
CA ASN A 244 17.50 14.31 -8.48
C ASN A 244 16.35 13.30 -8.61
N VAL A 245 16.69 12.02 -8.77
CA VAL A 245 15.73 10.92 -8.88
C VAL A 245 16.07 9.85 -7.85
N ILE A 246 15.06 9.41 -7.10
CA ILE A 246 15.16 8.48 -6.00
C ILE A 246 14.31 7.24 -6.35
N ILE A 247 14.90 6.06 -6.28
CA ILE A 247 14.20 4.79 -6.47
C ILE A 247 13.25 4.56 -5.28
N MET A 248 12.00 4.29 -5.59
CA MET A 248 10.98 4.03 -4.57
C MET A 248 10.76 2.56 -4.34
N ASP A 249 10.55 1.80 -5.41
CA ASP A 249 10.25 0.37 -5.33
C ASP A 249 10.46 -0.33 -6.67
N PHE A 250 10.53 -1.68 -6.64
CA PHE A 250 10.51 -2.55 -7.80
C PHE A 250 9.31 -3.49 -7.72
N SER A 251 8.71 -3.78 -8.87
CA SER A 251 7.55 -4.66 -8.99
C SER A 251 7.64 -5.55 -10.22
N LEU A 252 6.91 -6.66 -10.22
CA LEU A 252 6.81 -7.53 -11.36
C LEU A 252 6.16 -6.83 -12.55
N TYR A 253 6.68 -7.09 -13.73
CA TYR A 253 6.07 -6.67 -14.99
C TYR A 253 4.93 -7.60 -15.38
N GLY A 254 3.79 -7.04 -15.79
CA GLY A 254 2.69 -7.77 -16.41
C GLY A 254 1.34 -7.55 -15.75
N LYS A 255 0.31 -7.91 -16.51
CA LYS A 255 -1.09 -7.81 -16.08
C LYS A 255 -1.36 -8.64 -14.82
N GLY A 256 -1.98 -8.03 -13.83
CA GLY A 256 -2.27 -8.68 -12.53
C GLY A 256 -1.12 -8.60 -11.50
N HIS A 257 0.07 -8.11 -11.90
CA HIS A 257 1.21 -7.94 -11.00
C HIS A 257 1.48 -6.47 -10.68
N SER A 258 1.34 -5.58 -11.66
CA SER A 258 1.44 -4.14 -11.46
C SER A 258 0.44 -3.37 -12.32
N ASP A 259 0.01 -2.19 -11.84
CA ASP A 259 -0.88 -1.31 -12.61
C ASP A 259 -0.15 -0.72 -13.79
N SER A 260 -0.77 -0.75 -14.98
CA SER A 260 -0.22 -0.15 -16.21
C SER A 260 -0.41 1.37 -16.30
N LEU A 261 -1.22 1.96 -15.44
CA LEU A 261 -1.51 3.41 -15.33
C LEU A 261 -2.01 4.03 -16.65
N ALA A 262 -1.17 4.83 -17.32
CA ALA A 262 -1.50 5.51 -18.58
C ALA A 262 -1.40 4.58 -19.81
N PHE A 263 -0.98 3.33 -19.62
CA PHE A 263 -0.77 2.35 -20.68
C PHE A 263 -1.68 1.13 -20.47
N ASP A 264 -1.75 0.28 -21.48
CA ASP A 264 -2.22 -1.09 -21.38
C ASP A 264 -1.07 -2.06 -21.55
N TYR A 265 -1.08 -3.21 -20.86
CA TYR A 265 -0.04 -4.23 -21.05
C TYR A 265 -0.03 -4.79 -22.46
N ASP A 266 -1.19 -4.88 -23.13
CA ASP A 266 -1.25 -5.30 -24.54
C ASP A 266 -0.48 -4.33 -25.47
N GLN A 267 -0.43 -3.03 -25.13
CA GLN A 267 0.39 -2.03 -25.84
C GLN A 267 1.89 -2.14 -25.48
N LEU A 268 2.18 -2.32 -24.16
CA LEU A 268 3.55 -2.47 -23.67
C LEU A 268 4.21 -3.77 -24.16
N ASP A 269 3.40 -4.77 -24.55
CA ASP A 269 3.84 -6.05 -25.08
C ASP A 269 3.94 -6.06 -26.62
N ASP A 270 3.60 -4.96 -27.29
CA ASP A 270 3.74 -4.84 -28.75
C ASP A 270 5.22 -4.85 -29.17
N GLU A 271 5.61 -5.86 -29.92
CA GLU A 271 6.99 -6.02 -30.38
C GLU A 271 7.47 -4.88 -31.29
N ALA A 272 6.56 -4.22 -32.03
CA ALA A 272 6.90 -3.08 -32.85
C ALA A 272 7.25 -1.85 -32.00
N LEU A 273 6.51 -1.60 -30.91
CA LEU A 273 6.83 -0.54 -29.96
C LEU A 273 8.18 -0.79 -29.28
N VAL A 274 8.40 -2.02 -28.84
CA VAL A 274 9.66 -2.41 -28.20
C VAL A 274 10.84 -2.18 -29.13
N ALA A 275 10.76 -2.62 -30.40
CA ALA A 275 11.80 -2.44 -31.37
C ALA A 275 12.10 -0.96 -31.67
N THR A 276 11.06 -0.13 -31.79
CA THR A 276 11.24 1.31 -32.04
C THR A 276 11.97 1.98 -30.87
N ILE A 277 11.58 1.68 -29.64
CA ILE A 277 12.20 2.26 -28.44
C ILE A 277 13.63 1.76 -28.24
N GLU A 278 13.91 0.49 -28.58
CA GLU A 278 15.26 -0.05 -28.54
C GLU A 278 16.19 0.64 -29.55
N GLU A 279 15.67 1.06 -30.71
CA GLU A 279 16.44 1.79 -31.75
C GLU A 279 16.63 3.26 -31.37
N GLU A 280 15.60 3.93 -30.90
CA GLU A 280 15.61 5.37 -30.60
C GLU A 280 16.14 5.69 -29.18
N ASP A 281 16.11 4.69 -28.26
CA ASP A 281 16.51 4.83 -26.86
C ASP A 281 15.76 5.95 -26.12
N ASP A 282 14.51 6.22 -26.53
CA ASP A 282 13.60 7.25 -26.00
C ASP A 282 12.28 6.63 -25.54
N PRO A 283 12.05 6.52 -24.22
CA PRO A 283 10.85 5.91 -23.68
C PRO A 283 9.60 6.76 -23.95
N GLU A 284 8.47 6.09 -24.19
CA GLU A 284 7.20 6.78 -24.33
C GLU A 284 6.74 7.37 -22.98
N PHE A 285 6.59 8.70 -22.90
CA PHE A 285 6.10 9.37 -21.71
C PHE A 285 4.67 9.86 -21.90
N ARG A 286 3.70 9.23 -21.20
CA ARG A 286 2.30 9.63 -21.20
C ARG A 286 1.94 10.36 -19.92
N TYR A 287 1.32 11.53 -20.07
CA TYR A 287 0.83 12.38 -18.99
C TYR A 287 -0.38 13.19 -19.48
N LEU A 288 -1.11 13.84 -18.57
CA LEU A 288 -2.19 14.76 -18.96
C LEU A 288 -1.60 16.15 -19.27
N PRO A 289 -1.68 16.62 -20.55
CA PRO A 289 -1.09 17.90 -20.95
C PRO A 289 -1.89 19.11 -20.47
N ASN A 290 -3.19 18.94 -20.21
CA ASN A 290 -4.11 20.00 -19.82
C ASN A 290 -5.02 19.56 -18.68
N ASP A 291 -5.47 20.50 -17.88
CA ASP A 291 -6.53 20.27 -16.93
C ASP A 291 -7.87 20.07 -17.67
N CYS A 292 -8.38 18.86 -17.65
CA CYS A 292 -9.65 18.50 -18.30
C CYS A 292 -10.87 18.85 -17.45
N GLY A 293 -10.72 19.58 -16.36
CA GLY A 293 -11.78 20.06 -15.48
C GLY A 293 -12.24 19.02 -14.45
N ILE A 294 -12.94 17.97 -14.85
CA ILE A 294 -13.36 16.92 -13.92
C ILE A 294 -12.35 15.78 -13.98
N GLN A 295 -11.40 15.81 -13.07
CA GLN A 295 -10.51 14.67 -12.88
C GLN A 295 -11.24 13.64 -12.02
N PRO A 296 -11.35 12.37 -12.47
CA PRO A 296 -11.86 11.32 -11.60
C PRO A 296 -10.87 11.16 -10.45
N ILE A 297 -11.28 11.69 -9.29
CA ILE A 297 -10.55 11.40 -8.04
C ILE A 297 -10.64 9.87 -7.90
N LYS A 298 -9.53 9.17 -8.03
CA LYS A 298 -9.43 7.79 -7.52
C LYS A 298 -9.58 7.90 -6.00
N ARG A 299 -10.84 8.04 -5.54
CA ARG A 299 -11.15 7.83 -4.14
C ARG A 299 -10.60 6.47 -3.80
N ASN A 300 -9.89 6.40 -2.70
CA ASN A 300 -9.37 5.17 -2.15
C ASN A 300 -10.43 4.07 -2.27
N VAL A 301 -10.34 3.27 -3.32
CA VAL A 301 -11.20 2.09 -3.53
C VAL A 301 -11.05 1.13 -2.33
N TYR A 302 -10.02 1.35 -1.53
CA TYR A 302 -9.67 0.59 -0.34
C TYR A 302 -10.23 1.17 0.97
N GLY A 303 -11.03 2.25 0.92
CA GLY A 303 -11.45 3.02 2.11
C GLY A 303 -12.45 2.35 3.04
N PHE A 304 -12.94 1.11 2.77
CA PHE A 304 -13.79 0.36 3.69
C PHE A 304 -13.29 -1.07 3.88
N PRO A 305 -13.26 -1.58 5.13
CA PRO A 305 -12.95 -2.97 5.42
C PRO A 305 -13.80 -3.92 4.59
N GLN A 306 -13.22 -5.06 4.17
CA GLN A 306 -13.98 -6.09 3.44
C GLN A 306 -15.20 -6.57 4.22
N ASP A 307 -15.11 -6.61 5.56
CA ASP A 307 -16.22 -6.98 6.44
C ASP A 307 -17.41 -6.03 6.32
N PHE A 308 -17.18 -4.72 6.14
CA PHE A 308 -18.25 -3.77 5.85
C PHE A 308 -18.86 -3.99 4.47
N ARG A 309 -18.08 -4.36 3.45
CA ARG A 309 -18.63 -4.72 2.14
C ARG A 309 -19.50 -5.98 2.24
N ASN A 310 -19.04 -6.99 2.96
CA ASN A 310 -19.78 -8.23 3.19
C ASN A 310 -21.06 -8.00 4.01
N PHE A 311 -21.02 -7.09 4.99
CA PHE A 311 -22.20 -6.70 5.78
C PHE A 311 -23.27 -6.05 4.90
N PHE A 312 -22.91 -5.13 4.02
CA PHE A 312 -23.84 -4.48 3.09
C PHE A 312 -24.33 -5.44 1.99
N GLN A 313 -23.49 -6.37 1.52
CA GLN A 313 -23.93 -7.40 0.57
C GLN A 313 -24.84 -8.44 1.23
N GLY A 314 -24.59 -8.82 2.49
CA GLY A 314 -25.44 -9.70 3.27
C GLY A 314 -26.80 -9.08 3.63
N ALA A 315 -26.87 -7.77 3.88
CA ALA A 315 -28.11 -7.06 4.15
C ALA A 315 -29.01 -6.95 2.91
N ALA A 316 -28.42 -6.88 1.71
CA ALA A 316 -29.18 -6.87 0.46
C ALA A 316 -29.78 -8.24 0.09
N SER A 317 -29.17 -9.34 0.57
CA SER A 317 -29.68 -10.72 0.32
C SER A 317 -30.75 -11.19 1.31
N SER A 318 -30.93 -10.51 2.45
CA SER A 318 -31.92 -10.91 3.48
C SER A 318 -33.30 -10.26 3.32
N SER A 319 -33.51 -9.39 2.34
CA SER A 319 -34.80 -8.68 2.13
C SER A 319 -35.68 -9.24 1.02
N ASN A 320 -35.34 -10.38 0.41
CA ASN A 320 -36.17 -11.02 -0.62
C ASN A 320 -36.65 -12.42 -0.19
N GLY A 321 -37.74 -12.43 0.55
CA GLY A 321 -38.68 -13.56 0.56
C GLY A 321 -39.65 -13.40 -0.62
N ASP A 322 -39.70 -14.44 -1.48
CA ASP A 322 -40.76 -14.73 -2.46
C ASP A 322 -41.03 -13.71 -3.58
N THR A 323 -40.41 -13.91 -4.73
CA THR A 323 -41.10 -14.18 -6.04
C THR A 323 -40.06 -14.32 -7.16
N ALA A 324 -40.29 -15.33 -8.01
CA ALA A 324 -39.41 -15.73 -9.11
C ALA A 324 -39.32 -14.64 -10.22
N GLY A 325 -38.10 -14.39 -10.72
CA GLY A 325 -37.87 -13.58 -11.91
C GLY A 325 -36.36 -13.31 -12.07
N GLU A 326 -35.71 -14.08 -12.95
CA GLU A 326 -34.31 -13.85 -13.36
C GLU A 326 -34.18 -12.46 -13.98
N ALA A 327 -33.41 -11.58 -13.32
CA ALA A 327 -32.83 -10.39 -13.94
C ALA A 327 -31.54 -10.01 -13.18
N SER A 328 -30.50 -9.82 -13.94
CA SER A 328 -29.10 -9.48 -13.63
C SER A 328 -28.87 -8.63 -12.37
N ALA A 329 -28.26 -9.23 -11.36
CA ALA A 329 -27.99 -8.63 -10.04
C ALA A 329 -26.74 -7.73 -9.95
N GLU A 330 -26.06 -7.43 -11.04
CA GLU A 330 -24.83 -6.60 -11.02
C GLU A 330 -25.08 -5.09 -11.13
N GLY A 331 -26.27 -4.67 -11.53
CA GLY A 331 -26.59 -3.24 -11.74
C GLY A 331 -27.02 -2.48 -10.47
N ASP A 332 -27.64 -3.14 -9.50
CA ASP A 332 -28.31 -2.44 -8.38
C ASP A 332 -27.39 -2.16 -7.18
N SER A 333 -26.38 -2.98 -6.92
CA SER A 333 -25.45 -2.78 -5.80
C SER A 333 -24.55 -1.56 -6.01
N ASN A 334 -24.12 -1.29 -7.25
CA ASN A 334 -23.35 -0.10 -7.59
C ASN A 334 -24.18 1.19 -7.47
N ASN A 335 -25.49 1.11 -7.69
CA ASN A 335 -26.39 2.26 -7.62
C ASN A 335 -26.66 2.69 -6.16
N LEU A 336 -26.69 1.75 -5.23
CA LEU A 336 -26.91 2.03 -3.80
C LEU A 336 -25.65 2.61 -3.14
N VAL A 337 -24.49 2.08 -3.46
CA VAL A 337 -23.19 2.61 -3.01
C VAL A 337 -22.96 4.01 -3.55
N ASN A 338 -23.29 4.28 -4.82
CA ASN A 338 -23.19 5.60 -5.42
C ASN A 338 -24.15 6.61 -4.79
N ARG A 339 -25.38 6.20 -4.44
CA ARG A 339 -26.35 7.07 -3.73
C ARG A 339 -25.91 7.43 -2.30
N LEU A 340 -25.32 6.48 -1.56
CA LEU A 340 -24.78 6.74 -0.23
C LEU A 340 -23.57 7.67 -0.29
N ILE A 341 -22.72 7.51 -1.31
CA ILE A 341 -21.58 8.40 -1.57
C ILE A 341 -22.07 9.81 -1.92
N GLU A 342 -23.13 9.95 -2.70
CA GLU A 342 -23.74 11.26 -3.00
C GLU A 342 -24.36 11.92 -1.76
N GLN A 343 -25.01 11.16 -0.88
CA GLN A 343 -25.57 11.68 0.37
C GLN A 343 -24.49 12.16 1.35
N CYS A 344 -23.39 11.43 1.49
CA CYS A 344 -22.27 11.87 2.32
C CYS A 344 -21.58 13.14 1.76
N ASN A 345 -21.55 13.30 0.42
CA ASN A 345 -21.00 14.50 -0.21
C ASN A 345 -21.87 15.74 -0.02
N LEU A 346 -23.20 15.58 -0.05
CA LEU A 346 -24.15 16.68 0.18
C LEU A 346 -24.11 17.17 1.64
N GLN A 347 -23.83 16.27 2.61
CA GLN A 347 -23.65 16.65 3.99
C GLN A 347 -22.36 17.45 4.22
N GLN A 348 -21.23 17.03 3.62
CA GLN A 348 -19.97 17.79 3.72
C GLN A 348 -20.05 19.20 3.09
N LEU A 349 -20.73 19.33 1.96
CA LEU A 349 -20.96 20.64 1.34
C LEU A 349 -21.88 21.56 2.16
N HIS A 350 -22.70 20.99 3.06
CA HIS A 350 -23.57 21.78 3.94
C HIS A 350 -22.80 22.28 5.17
N ASP A 351 -21.84 21.49 5.67
CA ASP A 351 -21.00 21.85 6.81
C ASP A 351 -19.96 22.92 6.43
N ASP A 352 -19.36 22.82 5.23
CA ASP A 352 -18.40 23.81 4.72
C ASP A 352 -19.04 25.20 4.42
N ASN A 353 -20.36 25.25 4.19
CA ASN A 353 -21.09 26.50 3.99
C ASN A 353 -21.58 27.17 5.30
N GLN A 354 -21.52 26.47 6.44
CA GLN A 354 -21.88 27.07 7.74
C GLN A 354 -20.70 27.74 8.45
N ASP A 355 -19.47 27.41 8.07
CA ASP A 355 -18.25 28.04 8.63
C ASP A 355 -17.82 29.33 7.92
N HIS A 356 -18.54 29.77 6.90
CA HIS A 356 -18.31 31.01 6.15
C HIS A 356 -19.48 32.01 6.18
N ALA A 357 -20.39 31.92 7.16
CA ALA A 357 -21.48 32.87 7.34
C ALA A 357 -21.33 33.69 8.65
#